data_a0067dbc9539d4ca3783573684703c5c
#
_entry.id   a0067dbc9539d4ca3783573684703c5c
#
_cell.length_a   1.000
_cell.length_b   1.000
_cell.length_c   1.000
_cell.angle_alpha   90.00
_cell.angle_beta   90.00
_cell.angle_gamma   90.00
#
_symmetry.space_group_name_H-M   'P 1'
#
loop_
_entity.id
_entity.type
_entity.pdbx_description
1 polymer ?
#
loop_
_entity_poly.entity_id
_entity_poly.type
_entity_poly.pdbx_seq_one_letter_code
_entity_poly.pdbx_strand_id
1 'polypeptide(L)'
;MAVAESCTGGYLGHLITQIPGSSAFFEGGIISYSNEVKKEQLGIDAGLIESKGAVSEEVVAEMAKNVRHRLKTDYGIGISGIAGPDGGTTDKPVGTICFAIAREDEVITKKYQFYKIRSMNIELSAITGLRLLWKCFLKDFQNES
;
A
#
# COMPACT_ATOMS: atom_id res chain seq x y z
N MET A 1 -4.78 8.63 -9.12
CA MET A 1 -4.19 7.82 -8.04
C MET A 1 -3.23 6.77 -8.57
N ALA A 2 -2.27 6.34 -7.75
CA ALA A 2 -1.32 5.29 -8.06
C ALA A 2 -1.19 4.32 -6.87
N VAL A 3 -0.75 3.08 -7.14
CA VAL A 3 -0.60 2.06 -6.10
C VAL A 3 0.80 1.44 -6.09
N ALA A 4 1.33 1.16 -4.91
CA ALA A 4 2.54 0.38 -4.68
C ALA A 4 2.15 -0.86 -3.87
N GLU A 5 2.19 -2.01 -4.51
CA GLU A 5 1.73 -3.26 -3.93
C GLU A 5 2.88 -4.22 -3.65
N SER A 6 2.87 -4.85 -2.48
CA SER A 6 3.76 -5.95 -2.17
C SER A 6 2.95 -7.24 -2.01
N CYS A 7 2.47 -7.55 -0.82
CA CYS A 7 1.76 -8.81 -0.56
C CYS A 7 0.46 -9.02 -1.37
N THR A 8 -0.14 -7.97 -1.87
CA THR A 8 -1.35 -8.03 -2.70
C THR A 8 -1.08 -8.38 -4.17
N GLY A 9 0.18 -8.25 -4.62
CA GLY A 9 0.64 -8.75 -5.92
C GLY A 9 -0.09 -8.23 -7.15
N GLY A 10 -0.68 -7.04 -7.09
CA GLY A 10 -1.46 -6.44 -8.17
C GLY A 10 -2.98 -6.54 -7.96
N TYR A 11 -3.45 -7.19 -6.90
CA TYR A 11 -4.88 -7.39 -6.67
C TYR A 11 -5.63 -6.08 -6.41
N LEU A 12 -5.00 -5.10 -5.76
CA LEU A 12 -5.59 -3.77 -5.60
C LEU A 12 -5.79 -3.08 -6.95
N GLY A 13 -4.77 -3.06 -7.80
CA GLY A 13 -4.89 -2.53 -9.17
C GLY A 13 -5.96 -3.26 -9.97
N HIS A 14 -6.07 -4.58 -9.82
CA HIS A 14 -7.12 -5.38 -10.43
C HIS A 14 -8.53 -4.93 -10.01
N LEU A 15 -8.76 -4.74 -8.71
CA LEU A 15 -10.07 -4.27 -8.21
C LEU A 15 -10.43 -2.89 -8.76
N ILE A 16 -9.46 -1.98 -8.84
CA ILE A 16 -9.68 -0.63 -9.38
C ILE A 16 -10.09 -0.71 -10.86
N THR A 17 -9.38 -1.51 -11.65
CA THR A 17 -9.61 -1.59 -13.10
C THR A 17 -10.88 -2.35 -13.48
N GLN A 18 -11.51 -3.07 -12.56
CA GLN A 18 -12.85 -3.63 -12.76
C GLN A 18 -13.95 -2.57 -12.86
N ILE A 19 -13.66 -1.35 -12.42
CA ILE A 19 -14.63 -0.25 -12.49
C ILE A 19 -14.55 0.41 -13.88
N PRO A 20 -15.61 0.38 -14.68
CA PRO A 20 -15.62 1.08 -15.97
C PRO A 20 -15.29 2.57 -15.79
N GLY A 21 -14.41 3.12 -16.62
CA GLY A 21 -13.97 4.49 -16.54
C GLY A 21 -12.82 4.74 -15.54
N SER A 22 -12.25 3.70 -14.94
CA SER A 22 -11.14 3.83 -13.98
C SER A 22 -9.90 4.56 -14.55
N SER A 23 -9.70 4.55 -15.86
CA SER A 23 -8.61 5.28 -16.53
C SER A 23 -8.67 6.80 -16.30
N ALA A 24 -9.80 7.34 -15.90
CA ALA A 24 -9.94 8.76 -15.57
C ALA A 24 -9.26 9.14 -14.24
N PHE A 25 -9.02 8.19 -13.35
CA PHE A 25 -8.46 8.47 -12.02
C PHE A 25 -7.34 7.51 -11.60
N PHE A 26 -7.13 6.40 -12.28
CA PHE A 26 -6.07 5.43 -12.00
C PHE A 26 -4.98 5.49 -13.05
N GLU A 27 -3.79 5.96 -12.67
CA GLU A 27 -2.64 6.07 -13.56
C GLU A 27 -1.90 4.75 -13.71
N GLY A 28 -1.82 3.98 -12.64
CA GLY A 28 -1.12 2.71 -12.64
C GLY A 28 -0.56 2.32 -11.28
N GLY A 29 0.32 1.34 -11.28
CA GLY A 29 0.93 0.85 -10.06
C GLY A 29 2.26 0.14 -10.26
N ILE A 30 2.98 -0.03 -9.16
CA ILE A 30 4.24 -0.78 -9.10
C ILE A 30 4.04 -1.95 -8.14
N ILE A 31 4.21 -3.17 -8.64
CA ILE A 31 4.25 -4.38 -7.81
C ILE A 31 5.68 -4.54 -7.32
N SER A 32 5.95 -4.07 -6.11
CA SER A 32 7.25 -4.12 -5.45
C SER A 32 7.33 -5.31 -4.49
N TYR A 33 7.27 -6.52 -5.03
CA TYR A 33 7.12 -7.74 -4.24
C TYR A 33 8.38 -8.06 -3.42
N SER A 34 9.57 -7.96 -4.02
CA SER A 34 10.85 -8.14 -3.34
C SER A 34 11.39 -6.84 -2.76
N ASN A 35 12.32 -6.94 -1.81
CA ASN A 35 13.02 -5.78 -1.28
C ASN A 35 13.88 -5.10 -2.34
N GLU A 36 14.43 -5.86 -3.29
CA GLU A 36 15.20 -5.31 -4.39
C GLU A 36 14.35 -4.41 -5.28
N VAL A 37 13.17 -4.88 -5.67
CA VAL A 37 12.22 -4.06 -6.45
C VAL A 37 11.74 -2.83 -5.67
N LYS A 38 11.56 -2.93 -4.34
CA LYS A 38 11.27 -1.74 -3.51
C LYS A 38 12.37 -0.69 -3.60
N LYS A 39 13.63 -1.10 -3.56
CA LYS A 39 14.78 -0.19 -3.70
C LYS A 39 14.89 0.39 -5.11
N GLU A 40 14.89 -0.46 -6.11
CA GLU A 40 15.14 -0.05 -7.51
C GLU A 40 13.96 0.71 -8.11
N GLN A 41 12.74 0.23 -7.94
CA GLN A 41 11.57 0.79 -8.59
C GLN A 41 10.87 1.88 -7.78
N LEU A 42 10.96 1.83 -6.48
CA LEU A 42 10.36 2.86 -5.60
C LEU A 42 11.39 3.75 -4.91
N GLY A 43 12.69 3.48 -5.06
CA GLY A 43 13.74 4.28 -4.46
C GLY A 43 13.74 4.25 -2.93
N ILE A 44 13.25 3.16 -2.34
CA ILE A 44 13.23 3.04 -0.88
C ILE A 44 14.63 2.76 -0.37
N ASP A 45 15.03 3.51 0.66
CA ASP A 45 16.35 3.35 1.26
C ASP A 45 16.58 1.94 1.81
N ALA A 46 17.70 1.33 1.45
CA ALA A 46 18.07 -0.01 1.90
C ALA A 46 18.17 -0.09 3.43
N GLY A 47 18.75 0.94 4.06
CA GLY A 47 18.88 1.05 5.51
C GLY A 47 17.53 1.11 6.22
N LEU A 48 16.53 1.75 5.62
CA LEU A 48 15.17 1.78 6.15
C LEU A 48 14.54 0.38 6.14
N ILE A 49 14.66 -0.35 5.02
CA ILE A 49 14.16 -1.72 4.92
C ILE A 49 14.86 -2.64 5.92
N GLU A 50 16.17 -2.49 6.08
CA GLU A 50 16.99 -3.30 6.96
C GLU A 50 16.64 -3.05 8.45
N SER A 51 16.46 -1.79 8.85
CA SER A 51 16.19 -1.40 10.24
C SER A 51 14.74 -1.61 10.67
N LYS A 52 13.76 -1.35 9.78
CA LYS A 52 12.32 -1.40 10.09
C LYS A 52 11.63 -2.65 9.57
N GLY A 53 12.24 -3.31 8.59
CA GLY A 53 11.63 -4.41 7.86
C GLY A 53 10.70 -3.93 6.74
N ALA A 54 10.52 -4.77 5.73
CA ALA A 54 9.64 -4.46 4.60
C ALA A 54 8.17 -4.27 5.01
N VAL A 55 7.74 -4.92 6.09
CA VAL A 55 6.41 -4.80 6.68
C VAL A 55 6.48 -3.84 7.87
N SER A 56 6.42 -2.56 7.58
CA SER A 56 6.46 -1.48 8.58
C SER A 56 5.70 -0.27 8.05
N GLU A 57 5.22 0.56 8.96
CA GLU A 57 4.53 1.80 8.60
C GLU A 57 5.48 2.77 7.89
N GLU A 58 6.75 2.79 8.27
CA GLU A 58 7.78 3.62 7.65
C GLU A 58 8.03 3.22 6.19
N VAL A 59 8.16 1.95 5.90
CA VAL A 59 8.38 1.47 4.53
C VAL A 59 7.16 1.69 3.65
N VAL A 60 5.95 1.41 4.13
CA VAL A 60 4.74 1.66 3.31
C VAL A 60 4.48 3.15 3.09
N ALA A 61 4.88 4.01 4.04
CA ALA A 61 4.82 5.46 3.85
C ALA A 61 5.71 5.89 2.66
N GLU A 62 6.94 5.40 2.59
CA GLU A 62 7.83 5.65 1.45
C GLU A 62 7.28 5.03 0.14
N MET A 63 6.71 3.82 0.20
CA MET A 63 6.06 3.20 -0.96
C MET A 63 4.95 4.10 -1.53
N ALA A 64 4.07 4.59 -0.68
CA ALA A 64 2.94 5.44 -1.08
C ALA A 64 3.41 6.80 -1.65
N LYS A 65 4.34 7.48 -0.96
CA LYS A 65 4.93 8.74 -1.42
C LYS A 65 5.62 8.59 -2.77
N ASN A 66 6.45 7.58 -2.89
CA ASN A 66 7.31 7.43 -4.05
C ASN A 66 6.54 6.97 -5.28
N VAL A 67 5.51 6.12 -5.16
CA VAL A 67 4.64 5.79 -6.31
C VAL A 67 3.81 7.00 -6.73
N ARG A 68 3.31 7.80 -5.77
CA ARG A 68 2.61 9.04 -6.05
C ARG A 68 3.47 10.01 -6.88
N HIS A 69 4.69 10.26 -6.45
CA HIS A 69 5.63 11.15 -7.14
C HIS A 69 6.03 10.62 -8.51
N ARG A 70 6.33 9.33 -8.59
CA ARG A 70 6.80 8.69 -9.82
C ARG A 70 5.75 8.71 -10.93
N LEU A 71 4.49 8.49 -10.58
CA LEU A 71 3.37 8.50 -11.51
C LEU A 71 2.60 9.83 -11.54
N LYS A 72 3.08 10.84 -10.80
CA LYS A 72 2.54 12.23 -10.80
C LYS A 72 1.05 12.27 -10.51
N THR A 73 0.62 11.60 -9.46
CA THR A 73 -0.78 11.51 -9.04
C THR A 73 -1.04 12.28 -7.75
N ASP A 74 -2.30 12.59 -7.47
CA ASP A 74 -2.70 13.28 -6.24
C ASP A 74 -2.64 12.36 -5.01
N TYR A 75 -2.92 11.06 -5.21
CA TYR A 75 -2.91 10.05 -4.16
C TYR A 75 -2.03 8.86 -4.54
N GLY A 76 -1.26 8.38 -3.57
CA GLY A 76 -0.51 7.12 -3.62
C GLY A 76 -0.96 6.18 -2.51
N ILE A 77 -1.13 4.89 -2.83
CA ILE A 77 -1.41 3.85 -1.84
C ILE A 77 -0.20 2.93 -1.76
N GLY A 78 0.27 2.65 -0.54
CA GLY A 78 1.30 1.65 -0.26
C GLY A 78 0.73 0.51 0.58
N ILE A 79 0.98 -0.74 0.19
CA ILE A 79 0.58 -1.94 0.94
C ILE A 79 1.75 -2.91 1.01
N SER A 80 2.12 -3.30 2.23
CA SER A 80 3.10 -4.35 2.49
C SER A 80 2.67 -5.20 3.67
N GLY A 81 2.89 -6.51 3.61
CA GLY A 81 2.43 -7.37 4.66
C GLY A 81 2.92 -8.81 4.56
N ILE A 82 2.59 -9.58 5.58
CA ILE A 82 2.86 -11.01 5.69
C ILE A 82 1.56 -11.77 5.44
N ALA A 83 1.36 -12.16 4.19
CA ALA A 83 0.12 -12.85 3.80
C ALA A 83 0.03 -14.28 4.37
N GLY A 84 1.17 -14.93 4.59
CA GLY A 84 1.27 -16.30 5.10
C GLY A 84 1.33 -17.34 3.98
N PRO A 85 1.34 -18.64 4.30
CA PRO A 85 1.31 -19.23 5.65
C PRO A 85 2.60 -19.01 6.46
N ASP A 86 3.72 -18.75 5.77
CA ASP A 86 5.05 -18.55 6.36
C ASP A 86 5.43 -17.05 6.45
N GLY A 87 6.60 -16.76 7.00
CA GLY A 87 7.19 -15.42 7.04
C GLY A 87 6.81 -14.60 8.26
N GLY A 88 5.93 -15.09 9.12
CA GLY A 88 5.59 -14.42 10.38
C GLY A 88 6.68 -14.58 11.45
N THR A 89 6.78 -13.56 12.30
CA THR A 89 7.63 -13.56 13.51
C THR A 89 6.76 -13.29 14.73
N THR A 90 7.33 -13.33 15.93
CA THR A 90 6.61 -12.99 17.18
C THR A 90 6.10 -11.55 17.14
N ASP A 91 6.91 -10.60 16.64
CA ASP A 91 6.56 -9.18 16.59
C ASP A 91 5.67 -8.84 15.40
N LYS A 92 5.79 -9.59 14.31
CA LYS A 92 5.02 -9.41 13.07
C LYS A 92 4.47 -10.76 12.63
N PRO A 93 3.41 -11.28 13.27
CA PRO A 93 2.84 -12.58 12.89
C PRO A 93 2.18 -12.54 11.51
N VAL A 94 1.92 -13.71 10.94
CA VAL A 94 1.14 -13.85 9.69
C VAL A 94 -0.18 -13.07 9.82
N GLY A 95 -0.52 -12.31 8.78
CA GLY A 95 -1.67 -11.40 8.76
C GLY A 95 -1.34 -9.98 9.19
N THR A 96 -0.09 -9.68 9.56
CA THR A 96 0.36 -8.29 9.79
C THR A 96 0.46 -7.57 8.45
N ILE A 97 -0.36 -6.54 8.25
CA ILE A 97 -0.39 -5.74 7.03
C ILE A 97 -0.27 -4.26 7.39
N CYS A 98 0.62 -3.57 6.73
CA CYS A 98 0.80 -2.14 6.83
C CYS A 98 0.29 -1.44 5.56
N PHE A 99 -0.33 -0.28 5.78
CA PHE A 99 -0.93 0.55 4.74
C PHE A 99 -0.43 1.98 4.87
N ALA A 100 -0.32 2.66 3.74
CA ALA A 100 -0.16 4.10 3.70
C ALA A 100 -0.99 4.72 2.59
N ILE A 101 -1.55 5.89 2.87
CA ILE A 101 -2.15 6.77 1.88
C ILE A 101 -1.34 8.06 1.89
N ALA A 102 -0.70 8.38 0.78
CA ALA A 102 0.04 9.63 0.59
C ALA A 102 -0.76 10.59 -0.28
N ARG A 103 -0.82 11.84 0.15
CA ARG A 103 -1.27 13.01 -0.62
C ARG A 103 -0.21 14.10 -0.56
N GLU A 104 -0.46 15.29 -1.08
CA GLU A 104 0.56 16.34 -1.22
C GLU A 104 1.29 16.65 0.09
N ASP A 105 0.54 16.91 1.16
CA ASP A 105 1.06 17.41 2.43
C ASP A 105 1.00 16.38 3.57
N GLU A 106 0.48 15.19 3.34
CA GLU A 106 0.23 14.23 4.40
C GLU A 106 0.44 12.79 3.95
N VAL A 107 0.95 11.98 4.85
CA VAL A 107 0.95 10.52 4.73
C VAL A 107 0.29 9.93 5.95
N ILE A 108 -0.76 9.17 5.74
CA ILE A 108 -1.48 8.45 6.79
C ILE A 108 -1.08 7.00 6.73
N THR A 109 -0.62 6.44 7.85
CA THR A 109 -0.28 5.03 7.97
C THR A 109 -1.24 4.30 8.87
N LYS A 110 -1.43 3.02 8.63
CA LYS A 110 -2.20 2.09 9.45
C LYS A 110 -1.58 0.71 9.41
N LYS A 111 -1.61 0.04 10.55
CA LYS A 111 -1.20 -1.34 10.69
C LYS A 111 -2.38 -2.15 11.20
N TYR A 112 -2.66 -3.25 10.52
CA TYR A 112 -3.73 -4.19 10.89
C TYR A 112 -3.18 -5.58 11.10
N GLN A 113 -3.84 -6.33 11.96
CA GLN A 113 -3.63 -7.76 12.14
C GLN A 113 -4.86 -8.48 11.58
N PHE A 114 -4.68 -9.18 10.46
CA PHE A 114 -5.73 -9.96 9.83
C PHE A 114 -5.65 -11.44 10.26
N TYR A 115 -5.91 -12.35 9.34
CA TYR A 115 -6.04 -13.77 9.61
C TYR A 115 -4.75 -14.56 9.31
N LYS A 116 -4.84 -15.87 9.39
CA LYS A 116 -3.73 -16.77 9.02
C LYS A 116 -3.91 -17.39 7.62
N ILE A 117 -4.91 -16.97 6.88
CA ILE A 117 -5.27 -17.49 5.56
C ILE A 117 -4.81 -16.50 4.49
N ARG A 118 -3.85 -16.93 3.67
CA ARG A 118 -3.19 -16.09 2.66
C ARG A 118 -4.16 -15.41 1.70
N SER A 119 -5.09 -16.15 1.10
CA SER A 119 -6.05 -15.60 0.14
C SER A 119 -6.93 -14.51 0.77
N MET A 120 -7.41 -14.75 1.98
CA MET A 120 -8.19 -13.76 2.72
C MET A 120 -7.36 -12.51 3.04
N ASN A 121 -6.11 -12.67 3.44
CA ASN A 121 -5.23 -11.56 3.74
C ASN A 121 -4.99 -10.68 2.50
N ILE A 122 -4.81 -11.28 1.34
CA ILE A 122 -4.65 -10.56 0.06
C ILE A 122 -5.91 -9.76 -0.27
N GLU A 123 -7.08 -10.39 -0.26
CA GLU A 123 -8.36 -9.75 -0.58
C GLU A 123 -8.70 -8.63 0.39
N LEU A 124 -8.63 -8.89 1.69
CA LEU A 124 -8.90 -7.90 2.73
C LEU A 124 -7.92 -6.72 2.69
N SER A 125 -6.66 -6.99 2.35
CA SER A 125 -5.66 -5.93 2.20
C SER A 125 -6.02 -4.97 1.07
N ALA A 126 -6.40 -5.49 -0.10
CA ALA A 126 -6.79 -4.66 -1.22
C ALA A 126 -8.06 -3.83 -0.91
N ILE A 127 -9.09 -4.46 -0.35
CA ILE A 127 -10.33 -3.78 0.05
C ILE A 127 -10.05 -2.72 1.13
N THR A 128 -9.21 -3.04 2.11
CA THR A 128 -8.85 -2.10 3.18
C THR A 128 -8.08 -0.90 2.63
N GLY A 129 -7.18 -1.09 1.67
CA GLY A 129 -6.48 0.00 0.99
C GLY A 129 -7.46 0.98 0.34
N LEU A 130 -8.46 0.48 -0.40
CA LEU A 130 -9.52 1.32 -0.99
C LEU A 130 -10.37 2.03 0.06
N ARG A 131 -10.70 1.34 1.16
CA ARG A 131 -11.47 1.94 2.25
C ARG A 131 -10.70 3.06 2.96
N LEU A 132 -9.40 2.92 3.12
CA LEU A 132 -8.55 3.96 3.70
C LEU A 132 -8.46 5.18 2.78
N LEU A 133 -8.30 4.96 1.48
CA LEU A 133 -8.35 6.04 0.48
C LEU A 133 -9.69 6.77 0.52
N TRP A 134 -10.80 6.05 0.54
CA TRP A 134 -12.13 6.65 0.63
C TRP A 134 -12.30 7.54 1.86
N LYS A 135 -11.77 7.10 3.01
CA LYS A 135 -11.79 7.94 4.23
C LYS A 135 -10.96 9.21 4.08
N CYS A 136 -9.86 9.17 3.34
CA CYS A 136 -9.07 10.37 3.05
C CYS A 136 -9.87 11.34 2.16
N PHE A 137 -10.50 10.86 1.11
CA PHE A 137 -11.37 11.68 0.26
C PHE A 137 -12.49 12.38 1.04
N LEU A 138 -13.16 11.67 1.93
CA LEU A 138 -14.24 12.26 2.73
C LEU A 138 -13.74 13.39 3.63
N LYS A 139 -12.55 13.30 4.20
CA LYS A 139 -11.95 14.37 5.00
C LYS A 139 -11.61 15.58 4.14
N ASP A 140 -11.04 15.34 2.97
CA ASP A 140 -10.67 16.44 2.05
C ASP A 140 -11.91 17.19 1.59
N PHE A 141 -12.97 16.49 1.23
CA PHE A 141 -14.24 17.10 0.83
C PHE A 141 -14.90 17.92 1.93
N GLN A 142 -14.75 17.52 3.21
CA GLN A 142 -15.27 18.27 4.36
C GLN A 142 -14.45 19.53 4.67
N ASN A 143 -13.16 19.51 4.37
CA ASN A 143 -12.26 20.65 4.61
C ASN A 143 -12.36 21.74 3.52
N GLU A 144 -12.87 21.41 2.34
CA GLU A 144 -13.10 22.35 1.22
C GLU A 144 -14.50 23.02 1.27
N SER A 145 -15.36 22.57 2.17
CA SER A 145 -16.72 23.09 2.36
C SER A 145 -16.79 24.11 3.49
#